data_422b19e63de7ffe05f25920864af13c8
#
_entry.id   422b19e63de7ffe05f25920864af13c8
#
_cell.length_a   1.000
_cell.length_b   1.000
_cell.length_c   1.000
_cell.angle_alpha   90.00
_cell.angle_beta   90.00
_cell.angle_gamma   90.00
#
_symmetry.space_group_name_H-M   'P 1'
#
loop_
_entity.id
_entity.type
_entity.pdbx_description
1 polymer ?
#
loop_
_entity_poly.entity_id
_entity_poly.type
_entity_poly.pdbx_seq_one_letter_code
_entity_poly.pdbx_strand_id
1 'polypeptide(L)'
;MIIESIELQNYRNYESLKLSLGEKNNIFYGDNAQGKTNLLEAIFFAASSKSFRFCKDRDVIRFSEEEAHIKMILQKKSHKNRIDIHLKKNSVKGIAINGFSVKKASDLFGLANVVIFSPEDLSLIKDGPKERRRFVDLELCQLNKFYLHNLARYNRVLMQRNRLLKDIAFKPQLEDSLSVWDEELVKYGQAIIRLRREFIESLQDKLIRIHKNISGGREELLLSYEENVREEAFSEAIIKARDTEKKQRITLVGPHRDDLLFQINGEDIRKFGSQGQKRTAALSLKLAEIELVKEKIEDYPILLLDDVFSELDKKRQNFLLDEISDVQSIITCTGLEDLIENRFPIDKLYYVEGGKIECP
;
A
#
# COMPACT_ATOMS: atom_id res chain seq x y z
N MET A 1 -1.77 -7.07 -16.81
CA MET A 1 -1.09 -5.74 -16.71
C MET A 1 0.41 -6.01 -16.61
N ILE A 2 1.27 -5.29 -17.37
CA ILE A 2 2.71 -5.56 -17.48
C ILE A 2 3.48 -4.25 -17.50
N ILE A 3 4.54 -4.13 -16.71
CA ILE A 3 5.56 -3.08 -16.84
C ILE A 3 6.55 -3.54 -17.89
N GLU A 4 6.67 -2.83 -19.00
CA GLU A 4 7.64 -3.13 -20.05
C GLU A 4 9.04 -2.61 -19.71
N SER A 5 9.11 -1.41 -19.13
CA SER A 5 10.38 -0.78 -18.78
C SER A 5 10.25 0.26 -17.68
N ILE A 6 11.36 0.47 -16.99
CA ILE A 6 11.54 1.58 -16.04
C ILE A 6 12.88 2.27 -16.31
N GLU A 7 12.86 3.58 -16.26
CA GLU A 7 14.06 4.43 -16.31
C GLU A 7 14.12 5.29 -15.05
N LEU A 8 15.26 5.32 -14.40
CA LEU A 8 15.51 6.10 -13.19
C LEU A 8 16.69 7.04 -13.42
N GLN A 9 16.62 8.24 -12.88
CA GLN A 9 17.73 9.17 -12.81
C GLN A 9 17.78 9.81 -11.42
N ASN A 10 18.93 9.75 -10.77
CA ASN A 10 19.18 10.28 -9.43
C ASN A 10 18.18 9.80 -8.36
N TYR A 11 17.77 8.54 -8.44
CA TYR A 11 16.80 7.95 -7.50
C TYR A 11 17.51 7.04 -6.50
N ARG A 12 17.46 7.35 -5.22
CA ARG A 12 18.15 6.61 -4.15
C ARG A 12 19.65 6.41 -4.46
N ASN A 13 20.09 5.17 -4.63
CA ASN A 13 21.47 4.84 -5.02
C ASN A 13 21.69 4.74 -6.54
N TYR A 14 20.61 4.82 -7.33
CA TYR A 14 20.69 4.80 -8.79
C TYR A 14 21.02 6.20 -9.34
N GLU A 15 22.17 6.33 -9.99
CA GLU A 15 22.52 7.54 -10.75
C GLU A 15 21.76 7.59 -12.05
N SER A 16 21.82 6.49 -12.80
CA SER A 16 21.06 6.29 -14.03
C SER A 16 20.79 4.80 -14.19
N LEU A 17 19.54 4.46 -14.47
CA LEU A 17 19.14 3.10 -14.78
C LEU A 17 18.15 3.13 -15.94
N LYS A 18 18.35 2.22 -16.90
CA LYS A 18 17.36 1.91 -17.93
C LYS A 18 17.18 0.40 -17.99
N LEU A 19 15.99 -0.07 -17.68
CA LEU A 19 15.71 -1.49 -17.51
C LEU A 19 14.47 -1.88 -18.30
N SER A 20 14.56 -2.98 -19.06
CA SER A 20 13.41 -3.62 -19.71
C SER A 20 13.07 -4.89 -18.96
N LEU A 21 11.82 -5.03 -18.53
CA LEU A 21 11.33 -6.18 -17.76
C LEU A 21 10.75 -7.26 -18.67
N GLY A 22 10.75 -8.49 -18.20
CA GLY A 22 10.04 -9.61 -18.80
C GLY A 22 8.56 -9.61 -18.42
N GLU A 23 7.77 -10.38 -19.13
CA GLU A 23 6.32 -10.40 -18.96
C GLU A 23 5.86 -11.11 -17.68
N LYS A 24 6.70 -12.00 -17.12
CA LYS A 24 6.37 -12.80 -15.93
C LYS A 24 7.37 -12.54 -14.81
N ASN A 25 8.24 -13.47 -14.50
CA ASN A 25 9.06 -13.47 -13.30
C ASN A 25 10.43 -12.82 -13.54
N ASN A 26 10.62 -11.63 -12.98
CA ASN A 26 11.86 -10.87 -13.03
C ASN A 26 12.57 -10.97 -11.68
N ILE A 27 13.73 -11.61 -11.64
CA ILE A 27 14.48 -11.85 -10.40
C ILE A 27 15.65 -10.88 -10.31
N PHE A 28 15.76 -10.18 -9.19
CA PHE A 28 16.84 -9.26 -8.86
C PHE A 28 17.59 -9.80 -7.65
N TYR A 29 18.81 -10.32 -7.87
CA TYR A 29 19.61 -10.93 -6.82
C TYR A 29 20.92 -10.16 -6.60
N GLY A 30 21.50 -10.30 -5.43
CA GLY A 30 22.74 -9.66 -5.00
C GLY A 30 22.73 -9.38 -3.50
N ASP A 31 23.83 -8.89 -2.97
CA ASP A 31 23.98 -8.64 -1.53
C ASP A 31 22.98 -7.61 -0.99
N ASN A 32 22.86 -7.57 0.33
CA ASN A 32 22.03 -6.57 0.98
C ASN A 32 22.56 -5.14 0.74
N ALA A 33 21.68 -4.17 0.76
CA ALA A 33 21.96 -2.74 0.54
C ALA A 33 22.46 -2.37 -0.87
N GLN A 34 22.44 -3.27 -1.86
CA GLN A 34 22.87 -2.96 -3.23
C GLN A 34 21.87 -2.15 -4.05
N GLY A 35 20.62 -2.03 -3.60
CA GLY A 35 19.60 -1.20 -4.26
C GLY A 35 18.35 -1.97 -4.71
N LYS A 36 18.27 -3.27 -4.50
CA LYS A 36 17.15 -4.11 -4.92
C LYS A 36 15.79 -3.54 -4.48
N THR A 37 15.61 -3.29 -3.20
CA THR A 37 14.40 -2.68 -2.63
C THR A 37 14.14 -1.27 -3.17
N ASN A 38 15.19 -0.52 -3.52
CA ASN A 38 15.03 0.83 -4.09
C ASN A 38 14.43 0.80 -5.50
N LEU A 39 14.68 -0.27 -6.28
CA LEU A 39 14.02 -0.50 -7.57
C LEU A 39 12.52 -0.76 -7.37
N LEU A 40 12.15 -1.67 -6.44
CA LEU A 40 10.76 -1.93 -6.11
C LEU A 40 10.05 -0.65 -5.63
N GLU A 41 10.74 0.14 -4.80
CA GLU A 41 10.24 1.44 -4.33
C GLU A 41 9.98 2.40 -5.49
N ALA A 42 10.85 2.46 -6.49
CA ALA A 42 10.65 3.31 -7.66
C ALA A 42 9.43 2.88 -8.50
N ILE A 43 9.24 1.57 -8.71
CA ILE A 43 8.06 1.02 -9.41
C ILE A 43 6.78 1.36 -8.65
N PHE A 44 6.76 1.10 -7.35
CA PHE A 44 5.63 1.42 -6.50
C PHE A 44 5.34 2.93 -6.47
N PHE A 45 6.39 3.76 -6.42
CA PHE A 45 6.28 5.21 -6.47
C PHE A 45 5.66 5.68 -7.79
N ALA A 46 6.05 5.08 -8.92
CA ALA A 46 5.47 5.38 -10.22
C ALA A 46 3.97 5.04 -10.28
N ALA A 47 3.54 3.97 -9.61
CA ALA A 47 2.14 3.55 -9.57
C ALA A 47 1.27 4.39 -8.62
N SER A 48 1.81 4.76 -7.43
CA SER A 48 1.06 5.36 -6.32
C SER A 48 1.42 6.81 -6.01
N SER A 49 2.47 7.34 -6.64
CA SER A 49 3.02 8.67 -6.34
C SER A 49 3.54 8.81 -4.90
N LYS A 50 3.82 7.71 -4.21
CA LYS A 50 4.39 7.69 -2.85
C LYS A 50 5.30 6.49 -2.67
N SER A 51 6.27 6.62 -1.77
CA SER A 51 7.07 5.49 -1.32
C SER A 51 6.25 4.59 -0.39
N PHE A 52 6.36 3.27 -0.53
CA PHE A 52 5.77 2.32 0.42
C PHE A 52 6.50 2.35 1.78
N ARG A 53 7.74 2.85 1.82
CA ARG A 53 8.49 3.12 3.06
C ARG A 53 8.06 4.41 3.77
N PHE A 54 7.04 5.12 3.23
CA PHE A 54 6.43 6.30 3.82
C PHE A 54 7.38 7.46 4.14
N CYS A 55 8.47 7.57 3.40
CA CYS A 55 9.38 8.70 3.45
C CYS A 55 8.84 9.91 2.65
N LYS A 56 9.45 11.07 2.85
CA LYS A 56 9.12 12.27 2.06
C LYS A 56 9.67 12.15 0.64
N ASP A 57 9.01 12.79 -0.31
CA ASP A 57 9.44 12.77 -1.73
C ASP A 57 10.91 13.20 -1.93
N ARG A 58 11.40 14.14 -1.12
CA ARG A 58 12.80 14.58 -1.16
C ARG A 58 13.80 13.49 -0.70
N ASP A 59 13.36 12.56 0.12
CA ASP A 59 14.23 11.53 0.70
C ASP A 59 14.51 10.37 -0.27
N VAL A 60 13.79 10.29 -1.40
CA VAL A 60 14.06 9.34 -2.48
C VAL A 60 15.01 9.89 -3.53
N ILE A 61 15.30 11.19 -3.52
CA ILE A 61 16.30 11.82 -4.39
C ILE A 61 17.70 11.41 -3.91
N ARG A 62 18.60 11.09 -4.85
CA ARG A 62 19.99 10.73 -4.56
C ARG A 62 20.65 11.80 -3.69
N PHE A 63 21.49 11.38 -2.74
CA PHE A 63 21.98 12.23 -1.64
C PHE A 63 22.59 13.56 -2.10
N SER A 64 23.41 13.58 -3.14
CA SER A 64 24.09 14.80 -3.65
C SER A 64 23.24 15.61 -4.66
N GLU A 65 22.06 15.10 -5.05
CA GLU A 65 21.29 15.67 -6.17
C GLU A 65 20.11 16.51 -5.69
N GLU A 66 19.66 17.44 -6.53
CA GLU A 66 18.50 18.31 -6.25
C GLU A 66 17.21 17.78 -6.85
N GLU A 67 17.30 16.87 -7.82
CA GLU A 67 16.14 16.35 -8.54
C GLU A 67 16.33 14.89 -8.94
N ALA A 68 15.23 14.18 -9.11
CA ALA A 68 15.20 12.81 -9.61
C ALA A 68 14.08 12.62 -10.62
N HIS A 69 14.24 11.64 -11.52
CA HIS A 69 13.23 11.28 -12.50
C HIS A 69 12.93 9.79 -12.44
N ILE A 70 11.65 9.46 -12.59
CA ILE A 70 11.16 8.12 -12.80
C ILE A 70 10.33 8.13 -14.07
N LYS A 71 10.62 7.23 -15.01
CA LYS A 71 9.80 6.98 -16.18
C LYS A 71 9.46 5.51 -16.23
N MET A 72 8.18 5.17 -16.35
CA MET A 72 7.68 3.81 -16.44
C MET A 72 6.78 3.64 -17.65
N ILE A 73 6.99 2.57 -18.41
CA ILE A 73 6.09 2.17 -19.50
C ILE A 73 5.30 0.96 -19.02
N LEU A 74 3.99 1.11 -19.03
CA LEU A 74 3.02 0.12 -18.59
C LEU A 74 2.12 -0.28 -19.74
N GLN A 75 1.93 -1.58 -19.95
CA GLN A 75 0.91 -2.13 -20.84
C GLN A 75 -0.27 -2.66 -20.02
N LYS A 76 -1.47 -2.14 -20.31
CA LYS A 76 -2.72 -2.59 -19.72
C LYS A 76 -3.69 -2.96 -20.82
N LYS A 77 -4.02 -4.25 -20.94
CA LYS A 77 -4.79 -4.79 -22.08
C LYS A 77 -4.13 -4.39 -23.41
N SER A 78 -4.81 -3.62 -24.25
CA SER A 78 -4.29 -3.15 -25.56
C SER A 78 -3.64 -1.77 -25.53
N HIS A 79 -3.56 -1.12 -24.38
CA HIS A 79 -3.09 0.27 -24.29
C HIS A 79 -1.75 0.35 -23.54
N LYS A 80 -0.81 1.09 -24.14
CA LYS A 80 0.43 1.48 -23.45
C LYS A 80 0.24 2.82 -22.76
N ASN A 81 0.71 2.90 -21.52
CA ASN A 81 0.75 4.14 -20.76
C ASN A 81 2.18 4.44 -20.35
N ARG A 82 2.58 5.67 -20.55
CA ARG A 82 3.83 6.22 -20.07
C ARG A 82 3.56 7.09 -18.86
N ILE A 83 4.24 6.80 -17.76
CA ILE A 83 4.20 7.59 -16.54
C ILE A 83 5.57 8.21 -16.34
N ASP A 84 5.60 9.53 -16.19
CA ASP A 84 6.81 10.31 -15.89
C ASP A 84 6.60 11.04 -14.57
N ILE A 85 7.55 10.91 -13.65
CA ILE A 85 7.54 11.64 -12.38
C ILE A 85 8.85 12.39 -12.23
N HIS A 86 8.75 13.69 -12.01
CA HIS A 86 9.87 14.56 -11.74
C HIS A 86 9.81 15.03 -10.29
N LEU A 87 10.82 14.73 -9.51
CA LEU A 87 10.97 15.09 -8.11
C LEU A 87 12.00 16.17 -7.94
N LYS A 88 11.68 17.18 -7.13
CA LYS A 88 12.61 18.25 -6.72
C LYS A 88 12.54 18.43 -5.20
N LYS A 89 13.70 18.66 -4.55
CA LYS A 89 13.79 18.79 -3.09
C LYS A 89 12.86 19.86 -2.51
N ASN A 90 12.74 21.00 -3.17
CA ASN A 90 12.06 22.17 -2.63
C ASN A 90 10.82 22.60 -3.45
N SER A 91 10.27 21.70 -4.25
CA SER A 91 9.07 21.99 -5.02
C SER A 91 8.09 20.82 -5.04
N VAL A 92 6.87 21.10 -5.51
CA VAL A 92 5.87 20.07 -5.76
C VAL A 92 6.33 19.21 -6.94
N LYS A 93 6.23 17.88 -6.80
CA LYS A 93 6.57 16.96 -7.88
C LYS A 93 5.72 17.20 -9.13
N GLY A 94 6.35 17.08 -10.28
CA GLY A 94 5.69 17.05 -11.58
C GLY A 94 5.31 15.62 -11.94
N ILE A 95 4.12 15.43 -12.52
CA ILE A 95 3.65 14.13 -13.01
C ILE A 95 3.10 14.32 -14.40
N ALA A 96 3.46 13.45 -15.35
CA ALA A 96 2.87 13.40 -16.66
C ALA A 96 2.44 11.97 -17.02
N ILE A 97 1.32 11.86 -17.73
CA ILE A 97 0.79 10.60 -18.25
C ILE A 97 0.71 10.75 -19.75
N ASN A 98 1.38 9.86 -20.49
CA ASN A 98 1.46 9.89 -21.96
C ASN A 98 1.96 11.24 -22.50
N GLY A 99 2.87 11.91 -21.76
CA GLY A 99 3.43 13.22 -22.12
C GLY A 99 2.58 14.42 -21.69
N PHE A 100 1.37 14.21 -21.17
CA PHE A 100 0.50 15.28 -20.69
C PHE A 100 0.66 15.48 -19.19
N SER A 101 0.99 16.68 -18.77
CA SER A 101 1.09 17.03 -17.34
C SER A 101 -0.27 16.88 -16.64
N VAL A 102 -0.30 16.20 -15.50
CA VAL A 102 -1.50 16.04 -14.67
C VAL A 102 -1.41 16.93 -13.43
N LYS A 103 -2.54 17.51 -13.05
CA LYS A 103 -2.62 18.46 -11.93
C LYS A 103 -2.68 17.77 -10.57
N LYS A 104 -3.09 16.51 -10.53
CA LYS A 104 -3.30 15.77 -9.28
C LYS A 104 -2.60 14.42 -9.33
N ALA A 105 -1.84 14.10 -8.30
CA ALA A 105 -1.24 12.78 -8.12
C ALA A 105 -2.29 11.64 -8.09
N SER A 106 -3.53 11.96 -7.72
CA SER A 106 -4.65 11.03 -7.78
C SER A 106 -4.97 10.48 -9.17
N ASP A 107 -4.51 11.15 -10.23
CA ASP A 107 -4.76 10.73 -11.61
C ASP A 107 -3.93 9.50 -12.00
N LEU A 108 -2.86 9.19 -11.24
CA LEU A 108 -2.06 7.95 -11.38
C LEU A 108 -2.80 6.71 -10.89
N PHE A 109 -3.63 6.84 -9.85
CA PHE A 109 -4.28 5.69 -9.24
C PHE A 109 -5.21 4.96 -10.21
N GLY A 110 -5.03 3.62 -10.26
CA GLY A 110 -5.77 2.74 -11.16
C GLY A 110 -5.19 2.62 -12.57
N LEU A 111 -4.10 3.38 -12.92
CA LEU A 111 -3.31 3.11 -14.13
C LEU A 111 -2.49 1.83 -13.94
N ALA A 112 -1.72 1.75 -12.87
CA ALA A 112 -1.03 0.56 -12.42
C ALA A 112 -1.60 0.13 -11.07
N ASN A 113 -2.02 -1.13 -10.96
CA ASN A 113 -2.38 -1.74 -9.68
C ASN A 113 -1.21 -2.63 -9.25
N VAL A 114 -0.63 -2.31 -8.12
CA VAL A 114 0.59 -2.93 -7.62
C VAL A 114 0.32 -3.48 -6.23
N VAL A 115 0.59 -4.76 -6.03
CA VAL A 115 0.60 -5.40 -4.72
C VAL A 115 2.05 -5.62 -4.30
N ILE A 116 2.41 -5.13 -3.13
CA ILE A 116 3.75 -5.31 -2.59
C ILE A 116 3.72 -6.28 -1.42
N PHE A 117 4.68 -7.21 -1.44
CA PHE A 117 5.05 -8.05 -0.29
C PHE A 117 6.41 -7.60 0.21
N SER A 118 6.51 -7.33 1.48
CA SER A 118 7.75 -6.92 2.12
C SER A 118 7.84 -7.47 3.56
N PRO A 119 9.02 -7.53 4.16
CA PRO A 119 9.15 -7.90 5.57
C PRO A 119 8.32 -7.00 6.52
N GLU A 120 8.06 -5.76 6.09
CA GLU A 120 7.23 -4.83 6.85
C GLU A 120 5.75 -5.24 6.92
N ASP A 121 5.25 -6.13 6.05
CA ASP A 121 3.86 -6.61 6.10
C ASP A 121 3.50 -7.29 7.43
N LEU A 122 4.50 -7.81 8.12
CA LEU A 122 4.33 -8.34 9.47
C LEU A 122 3.84 -7.27 10.46
N SER A 123 4.13 -6.00 10.20
CA SER A 123 3.67 -4.85 10.98
C SER A 123 2.15 -4.70 10.94
N LEU A 124 1.48 -5.14 9.86
CA LEU A 124 0.00 -5.16 9.77
C LEU A 124 -0.63 -5.99 10.89
N ILE A 125 0.06 -7.06 11.28
CA ILE A 125 -0.40 -7.94 12.36
C ILE A 125 0.13 -7.50 13.73
N LYS A 126 1.39 -7.03 13.82
CA LYS A 126 2.06 -6.74 15.09
C LYS A 126 1.80 -5.33 15.61
N ASP A 127 1.80 -4.35 14.71
CA ASP A 127 1.84 -2.94 15.08
C ASP A 127 0.44 -2.34 15.32
N GLY A 128 0.41 -1.03 15.51
CA GLY A 128 -0.80 -0.31 15.86
C GLY A 128 -1.77 -0.10 14.68
N PRO A 129 -2.95 0.47 14.96
CA PRO A 129 -4.03 0.71 13.98
C PRO A 129 -3.61 1.54 12.77
N LYS A 130 -2.57 2.35 12.91
CA LYS A 130 -2.10 3.26 11.85
C LYS A 130 -1.67 2.50 10.60
N GLU A 131 -0.91 1.40 10.76
CA GLU A 131 -0.41 0.62 9.63
C GLU A 131 -1.56 -0.13 8.93
N ARG A 132 -2.51 -0.68 9.69
CA ARG A 132 -3.69 -1.34 9.15
C ARG A 132 -4.62 -0.39 8.39
N ARG A 133 -4.89 0.81 8.90
CA ARG A 133 -5.64 1.83 8.14
C ARG A 133 -4.93 2.22 6.86
N ARG A 134 -3.60 2.35 6.92
CA ARG A 134 -2.78 2.71 5.77
C ARG A 134 -2.83 1.65 4.67
N PHE A 135 -2.80 0.37 5.05
CA PHE A 135 -3.00 -0.75 4.13
C PHE A 135 -4.35 -0.63 3.41
N VAL A 136 -5.45 -0.53 4.16
CA VAL A 136 -6.79 -0.40 3.58
C VAL A 136 -6.92 0.84 2.69
N ASP A 137 -6.37 1.98 3.15
CA ASP A 137 -6.42 3.23 2.38
C ASP A 137 -5.65 3.12 1.06
N LEU A 138 -4.49 2.46 1.08
CA LEU A 138 -3.67 2.26 -0.11
C LEU A 138 -4.43 1.42 -1.15
N GLU A 139 -4.96 0.28 -0.72
CA GLU A 139 -5.65 -0.65 -1.61
C GLU A 139 -6.94 -0.04 -2.17
N LEU A 140 -7.76 0.55 -1.32
CA LEU A 140 -8.97 1.21 -1.76
C LEU A 140 -8.70 2.41 -2.68
N CYS A 141 -7.62 3.16 -2.46
CA CYS A 141 -7.25 4.24 -3.37
C CYS A 141 -6.87 3.74 -4.77
N GLN A 142 -6.23 2.56 -4.87
CA GLN A 142 -5.91 1.96 -6.16
C GLN A 142 -7.16 1.44 -6.90
N LEU A 143 -8.14 0.95 -6.16
CA LEU A 143 -9.34 0.28 -6.70
C LEU A 143 -10.51 1.22 -6.94
N ASN A 144 -10.62 2.31 -6.17
CA ASN A 144 -11.83 3.13 -6.13
C ASN A 144 -11.51 4.64 -6.08
N LYS A 145 -11.72 5.32 -7.22
CA LYS A 145 -11.50 6.78 -7.32
C LYS A 145 -12.43 7.60 -6.42
N PHE A 146 -13.64 7.09 -6.12
CA PHE A 146 -14.56 7.74 -5.19
C PHE A 146 -14.02 7.67 -3.75
N TYR A 147 -13.46 6.52 -3.36
CA TYR A 147 -12.77 6.40 -2.07
C TYR A 147 -11.60 7.38 -1.95
N LEU A 148 -10.72 7.40 -2.94
CA LEU A 148 -9.57 8.31 -3.00
C LEU A 148 -9.98 9.78 -2.85
N HIS A 149 -11.06 10.18 -3.54
CA HIS A 149 -11.60 11.54 -3.44
C HIS A 149 -12.09 11.84 -2.02
N ASN A 150 -12.90 10.94 -1.43
CA ASN A 150 -13.45 11.13 -0.09
C ASN A 150 -12.34 11.13 0.97
N LEU A 151 -11.35 10.25 0.87
CA LEU A 151 -10.21 10.21 1.80
C LEU A 151 -9.40 11.51 1.76
N ALA A 152 -9.11 12.04 0.57
CA ALA A 152 -8.40 13.31 0.42
C ALA A 152 -9.17 14.49 1.02
N ARG A 153 -10.50 14.55 0.80
CA ARG A 153 -11.38 15.56 1.39
C ARG A 153 -11.49 15.42 2.90
N TYR A 154 -11.73 14.22 3.38
CA TYR A 154 -11.81 13.91 4.79
C TYR A 154 -10.55 14.35 5.55
N ASN A 155 -9.37 13.97 5.06
CA ASN A 155 -8.11 14.34 5.69
C ASN A 155 -7.88 15.85 5.72
N ARG A 156 -8.29 16.57 4.67
CA ARG A 156 -8.23 18.04 4.65
C ARG A 156 -9.16 18.67 5.66
N VAL A 157 -10.41 18.21 5.73
CA VAL A 157 -11.41 18.68 6.69
C VAL A 157 -10.96 18.38 8.12
N LEU A 158 -10.48 17.17 8.39
CA LEU A 158 -9.95 16.75 9.68
C LEU A 158 -8.82 17.67 10.15
N MET A 159 -7.89 18.01 9.26
CA MET A 159 -6.78 18.90 9.57
C MET A 159 -7.28 20.32 9.92
N GLN A 160 -8.22 20.88 9.16
CA GLN A 160 -8.79 22.19 9.42
C GLN A 160 -9.61 22.21 10.71
N ARG A 161 -10.44 21.19 10.93
CA ARG A 161 -11.20 21.02 12.17
C ARG A 161 -10.31 20.93 13.41
N ASN A 162 -9.23 20.14 13.34
CA ASN A 162 -8.26 20.03 14.42
C ASN A 162 -7.52 21.37 14.68
N ARG A 163 -7.29 22.17 13.65
CA ARG A 163 -6.76 23.52 13.79
C ARG A 163 -7.77 24.43 14.50
N LEU A 164 -9.02 24.40 14.04
CA LEU A 164 -10.09 25.18 14.66
C LEU A 164 -10.30 24.82 16.13
N LEU A 165 -10.27 23.53 16.51
CA LEU A 165 -10.35 23.07 17.90
C LEU A 165 -9.22 23.65 18.77
N LYS A 166 -8.03 23.86 18.22
CA LYS A 166 -6.93 24.54 18.92
C LYS A 166 -7.17 26.05 19.05
N ASP A 167 -7.69 26.67 18.00
CA ASP A 167 -7.91 28.12 17.94
C ASP A 167 -9.06 28.56 18.87
N ILE A 168 -10.12 27.75 19.01
CA ILE A 168 -11.27 27.97 19.92
C ILE A 168 -10.80 28.15 21.39
N ALA A 169 -9.76 27.43 21.80
CA ALA A 169 -9.22 27.60 23.16
C ALA A 169 -8.76 29.03 23.47
N PHE A 170 -8.42 29.82 22.45
CA PHE A 170 -7.99 31.23 22.59
C PHE A 170 -9.03 32.22 22.05
N LYS A 171 -9.96 31.75 21.20
CA LYS A 171 -10.97 32.57 20.52
C LYS A 171 -12.32 31.82 20.54
N PRO A 172 -13.06 31.83 21.68
CA PRO A 172 -14.32 31.06 21.81
C PRO A 172 -15.38 31.41 20.76
N GLN A 173 -15.38 32.64 20.23
CA GLN A 173 -16.31 33.09 19.19
C GLN A 173 -16.21 32.29 17.87
N LEU A 174 -15.14 31.50 17.69
CA LEU A 174 -14.99 30.63 16.52
C LEU A 174 -15.77 29.30 16.63
N GLU A 175 -16.37 29.02 17.79
CA GLU A 175 -17.07 27.75 18.05
C GLU A 175 -18.22 27.49 17.07
N ASP A 176 -18.96 28.51 16.69
CA ASP A 176 -20.08 28.40 15.75
C ASP A 176 -19.66 27.83 14.39
N SER A 177 -18.41 28.06 14.01
CA SER A 177 -17.82 27.53 12.76
C SER A 177 -17.58 26.02 12.79
N LEU A 178 -17.64 25.37 13.96
CA LEU A 178 -17.39 23.93 14.10
C LEU A 178 -18.45 23.10 13.36
N SER A 179 -19.69 23.57 13.36
CA SER A 179 -20.82 22.88 12.73
C SER A 179 -20.57 22.61 11.23
N VAL A 180 -20.01 23.58 10.51
CA VAL A 180 -19.70 23.43 9.08
C VAL A 180 -18.64 22.35 8.85
N TRP A 181 -17.60 22.31 9.69
CA TRP A 181 -16.57 21.28 9.58
C TRP A 181 -17.07 19.91 10.03
N ASP A 182 -17.99 19.83 10.99
CA ASP A 182 -18.64 18.61 11.44
C ASP A 182 -19.45 17.98 10.29
N GLU A 183 -20.29 18.77 9.61
CA GLU A 183 -21.09 18.31 8.47
C GLU A 183 -20.23 17.77 7.34
N GLU A 184 -19.16 18.49 6.95
CA GLU A 184 -18.24 18.02 5.92
C GLU A 184 -17.47 16.75 6.36
N LEU A 185 -17.03 16.69 7.62
CA LEU A 185 -16.32 15.53 8.16
C LEU A 185 -17.22 14.28 8.16
N VAL A 186 -18.48 14.43 8.57
CA VAL A 186 -19.48 13.34 8.54
C VAL A 186 -19.73 12.88 7.12
N LYS A 187 -20.00 13.80 6.20
CA LYS A 187 -20.26 13.49 4.78
C LYS A 187 -19.18 12.62 4.15
N TYR A 188 -17.92 13.02 4.28
CA TYR A 188 -16.81 12.25 3.69
C TYR A 188 -16.46 11.00 4.52
N GLY A 189 -16.59 11.08 5.84
CA GLY A 189 -16.28 9.97 6.73
C GLY A 189 -17.25 8.80 6.60
N GLN A 190 -18.54 9.04 6.44
CA GLN A 190 -19.55 8.00 6.18
C GLN A 190 -19.20 7.18 4.95
N ALA A 191 -18.85 7.84 3.84
CA ALA A 191 -18.46 7.15 2.62
C ALA A 191 -17.19 6.28 2.83
N ILE A 192 -16.22 6.74 3.64
CA ILE A 192 -15.01 5.97 3.96
C ILE A 192 -15.37 4.74 4.78
N ILE A 193 -16.17 4.88 5.85
CA ILE A 193 -16.58 3.78 6.74
C ILE A 193 -17.27 2.68 5.93
N ARG A 194 -18.25 3.04 5.11
CA ARG A 194 -18.98 2.10 4.27
C ARG A 194 -18.07 1.34 3.32
N LEU A 195 -17.22 2.04 2.55
CA LEU A 195 -16.33 1.41 1.58
C LEU A 195 -15.24 0.54 2.21
N ARG A 196 -14.76 0.89 3.41
CA ARG A 196 -13.84 0.04 4.16
C ARG A 196 -14.53 -1.24 4.63
N ARG A 197 -15.77 -1.14 5.13
CA ARG A 197 -16.55 -2.32 5.54
C ARG A 197 -16.74 -3.28 4.37
N GLU A 198 -17.22 -2.78 3.22
CA GLU A 198 -17.40 -3.57 2.01
C GLU A 198 -16.10 -4.24 1.53
N PHE A 199 -14.98 -3.53 1.61
CA PHE A 199 -13.67 -4.05 1.25
C PHE A 199 -13.22 -5.17 2.19
N ILE A 200 -13.33 -4.98 3.50
CA ILE A 200 -12.93 -5.97 4.50
C ILE A 200 -13.80 -7.22 4.43
N GLU A 201 -15.11 -7.08 4.23
CA GLU A 201 -16.02 -8.21 4.02
C GLU A 201 -15.63 -9.00 2.76
N SER A 202 -15.36 -8.33 1.64
CA SER A 202 -14.91 -8.98 0.41
C SER A 202 -13.54 -9.67 0.56
N LEU A 203 -12.66 -9.16 1.42
CA LEU A 203 -11.35 -9.72 1.68
C LEU A 203 -11.42 -10.94 2.62
N GLN A 204 -12.35 -10.91 3.57
CA GLN A 204 -12.55 -11.94 4.60
C GLN A 204 -12.77 -13.34 4.02
N ASP A 205 -13.65 -13.49 3.05
CA ASP A 205 -13.97 -14.81 2.46
C ASP A 205 -12.75 -15.44 1.79
N LYS A 206 -11.96 -14.62 1.09
CA LYS A 206 -10.72 -15.06 0.45
C LYS A 206 -9.66 -15.41 1.50
N LEU A 207 -9.54 -14.58 2.53
CA LEU A 207 -8.59 -14.76 3.62
C LEU A 207 -8.80 -16.09 4.36
N ILE A 208 -10.04 -16.41 4.74
CA ILE A 208 -10.39 -17.68 5.40
C ILE A 208 -9.94 -18.87 4.57
N ARG A 209 -10.31 -18.89 3.28
CA ARG A 209 -10.00 -19.98 2.36
C ARG A 209 -8.49 -20.18 2.18
N ILE A 210 -7.77 -19.09 1.92
CA ILE A 210 -6.32 -19.11 1.69
C ILE A 210 -5.60 -19.54 2.97
N HIS A 211 -5.95 -18.96 4.11
CA HIS A 211 -5.32 -19.31 5.37
C HIS A 211 -5.54 -20.79 5.77
N LYS A 212 -6.74 -21.29 5.54
CA LYS A 212 -7.06 -22.71 5.76
C LYS A 212 -6.17 -23.63 4.92
N ASN A 213 -5.90 -23.27 3.66
CA ASN A 213 -5.03 -24.05 2.78
C ASN A 213 -3.57 -24.03 3.28
N ILE A 214 -3.04 -22.84 3.63
CA ILE A 214 -1.65 -22.69 4.08
C ILE A 214 -1.44 -23.40 5.44
N SER A 215 -2.39 -23.26 6.37
CA SER A 215 -2.31 -23.87 7.71
C SER A 215 -2.60 -25.38 7.72
N GLY A 216 -3.06 -25.94 6.59
CA GLY A 216 -3.50 -27.34 6.51
C GLY A 216 -4.78 -27.61 7.28
N GLY A 217 -5.69 -26.64 7.33
CA GLY A 217 -7.01 -26.75 7.97
C GLY A 217 -7.01 -26.68 9.49
N ARG A 218 -5.87 -26.37 10.12
CA ARG A 218 -5.72 -26.36 11.58
C ARG A 218 -6.10 -25.03 12.23
N GLU A 219 -6.13 -23.97 11.47
CA GLU A 219 -6.35 -22.60 11.94
C GLU A 219 -7.43 -21.92 11.10
N GLU A 220 -8.33 -21.22 11.77
CA GLU A 220 -9.31 -20.34 11.16
C GLU A 220 -8.89 -18.89 11.44
N LEU A 221 -8.56 -18.15 10.37
CA LEU A 221 -8.18 -16.73 10.46
C LEU A 221 -9.39 -15.87 10.11
N LEU A 222 -9.79 -15.03 11.05
CA LEU A 222 -10.84 -14.03 10.87
C LEU A 222 -10.26 -12.63 10.86
N LEU A 223 -10.81 -11.79 10.00
CA LEU A 223 -10.52 -10.36 9.89
C LEU A 223 -11.81 -9.58 10.12
N SER A 224 -11.82 -8.68 11.08
CA SER A 224 -12.97 -7.84 11.38
C SER A 224 -12.62 -6.36 11.26
N TYR A 225 -13.55 -5.57 10.75
CA TYR A 225 -13.44 -4.12 10.73
C TYR A 225 -13.98 -3.56 12.05
N GLU A 226 -13.07 -2.97 12.84
CA GLU A 226 -13.41 -2.27 14.09
C GLU A 226 -13.60 -0.79 13.80
N GLU A 227 -14.81 -0.44 13.38
CA GLU A 227 -15.17 0.96 13.16
C GLU A 227 -15.27 1.72 14.49
N ASN A 228 -14.60 2.87 14.59
CA ASN A 228 -14.68 3.74 15.76
C ASN A 228 -16.10 4.27 15.97
N VAL A 229 -16.83 4.46 14.89
CA VAL A 229 -18.22 4.90 14.89
C VAL A 229 -18.96 4.29 13.70
N ARG A 230 -20.19 3.84 13.90
CA ARG A 230 -21.05 3.38 12.80
C ARG A 230 -21.41 4.50 11.86
N GLU A 231 -21.53 4.20 10.58
CA GLU A 231 -21.87 5.17 9.54
C GLU A 231 -23.08 6.02 9.91
N GLU A 232 -24.18 5.38 10.35
CA GLU A 232 -25.46 6.01 10.66
C GLU A 232 -25.40 6.89 11.92
N ALA A 233 -24.53 6.51 12.88
CA ALA A 233 -24.38 7.19 14.17
C ALA A 233 -23.36 8.33 14.13
N PHE A 234 -22.61 8.52 13.03
CA PHE A 234 -21.45 9.41 13.00
C PHE A 234 -21.84 10.87 13.28
N SER A 235 -22.95 11.37 12.70
CA SER A 235 -23.41 12.73 12.93
C SER A 235 -23.74 13.00 14.41
N GLU A 236 -24.41 12.06 15.06
CA GLU A 236 -24.75 12.19 16.48
C GLU A 236 -23.51 12.06 17.37
N ALA A 237 -22.62 11.13 17.05
CA ALA A 237 -21.41 10.87 17.84
C ALA A 237 -20.44 12.06 17.84
N ILE A 238 -20.28 12.78 16.71
CA ILE A 238 -19.39 13.94 16.64
C ILE A 238 -19.93 15.11 17.46
N ILE A 239 -21.25 15.29 17.48
CA ILE A 239 -21.92 16.32 18.32
C ILE A 239 -21.70 16.00 19.81
N LYS A 240 -21.92 14.75 20.22
CA LYS A 240 -21.73 14.29 21.60
C LYS A 240 -20.27 14.42 22.07
N ALA A 241 -19.31 14.22 21.17
CA ALA A 241 -17.88 14.30 21.51
C ALA A 241 -17.36 15.73 21.63
N ARG A 242 -18.11 16.74 21.15
CA ARG A 242 -17.66 18.12 20.93
C ARG A 242 -17.00 18.74 22.15
N ASP A 243 -17.57 18.61 23.35
CA ASP A 243 -16.99 19.21 24.57
C ASP A 243 -15.69 18.54 25.00
N THR A 244 -15.57 17.22 24.80
CA THR A 244 -14.33 16.47 25.07
C THR A 244 -13.26 16.84 24.04
N GLU A 245 -13.63 16.96 22.77
CA GLU A 245 -12.73 17.34 21.69
C GLU A 245 -12.20 18.77 21.82
N LYS A 246 -13.03 19.71 22.28
CA LYS A 246 -12.59 21.08 22.64
C LYS A 246 -11.54 21.07 23.75
N LYS A 247 -11.75 20.26 24.80
CA LYS A 247 -10.77 20.11 25.90
C LYS A 247 -9.47 19.47 25.42
N GLN A 248 -9.55 18.43 24.60
CA GLN A 248 -8.38 17.72 24.06
C GLN A 248 -7.75 18.37 22.83
N ARG A 249 -8.46 19.32 22.20
CA ARG A 249 -8.04 20.07 20.99
C ARG A 249 -7.77 19.15 19.78
N ILE A 250 -8.51 18.06 19.70
CA ILE A 250 -8.37 17.03 18.63
C ILE A 250 -9.69 16.33 18.39
N THR A 251 -9.92 15.93 17.14
CA THR A 251 -11.07 15.09 16.75
C THR A 251 -10.89 13.66 17.26
N LEU A 252 -11.90 13.15 17.96
CA LEU A 252 -11.87 11.84 18.62
C LEU A 252 -12.71 10.79 17.92
N VAL A 253 -13.66 11.20 17.08
CA VAL A 253 -14.63 10.31 16.44
C VAL A 253 -14.46 10.34 14.92
N GLY A 254 -14.46 9.16 14.29
CA GLY A 254 -14.44 9.01 12.85
C GLY A 254 -13.43 7.99 12.33
N PRO A 255 -13.40 7.74 11.00
CA PRO A 255 -12.61 6.67 10.38
C PRO A 255 -11.09 6.80 10.54
N HIS A 256 -10.57 7.94 10.94
CA HIS A 256 -9.15 8.09 11.31
C HIS A 256 -8.79 7.40 12.63
N ARG A 257 -9.77 6.85 13.36
CA ARG A 257 -9.64 6.10 14.62
C ARG A 257 -9.94 4.61 14.47
N ASP A 258 -10.41 4.17 13.31
CA ASP A 258 -10.75 2.77 13.05
C ASP A 258 -9.56 1.84 13.20
N ASP A 259 -9.86 0.56 13.40
CA ASP A 259 -8.88 -0.52 13.41
C ASP A 259 -9.36 -1.76 12.65
N LEU A 260 -8.47 -2.72 12.49
CA LEU A 260 -8.75 -4.08 12.03
C LEU A 260 -8.35 -5.06 13.13
N LEU A 261 -9.19 -6.03 13.38
CA LEU A 261 -8.91 -7.12 14.30
C LEU A 261 -8.66 -8.40 13.52
N PHE A 262 -7.52 -9.03 13.78
CA PHE A 262 -7.17 -10.36 13.28
C PHE A 262 -7.26 -11.37 14.40
N GLN A 263 -8.02 -12.45 14.18
CA GLN A 263 -8.20 -13.53 15.17
C GLN A 263 -7.87 -14.88 14.54
N ILE A 264 -7.16 -15.71 15.26
CA ILE A 264 -6.98 -17.13 14.93
C ILE A 264 -7.71 -17.96 15.99
N ASN A 265 -8.65 -18.81 15.54
CA ASN A 265 -9.48 -19.65 16.40
C ASN A 265 -10.14 -18.86 17.55
N GLY A 266 -10.58 -17.62 17.27
CA GLY A 266 -11.25 -16.74 18.20
C GLY A 266 -10.32 -15.85 19.06
N GLU A 267 -9.00 -16.05 19.01
CA GLU A 267 -8.02 -15.30 19.82
C GLU A 267 -7.32 -14.20 19.01
N ASP A 268 -7.15 -13.00 19.61
CA ASP A 268 -6.43 -11.87 19.00
C ASP A 268 -4.98 -12.28 18.70
N ILE A 269 -4.65 -12.40 17.41
CA ILE A 269 -3.33 -12.85 16.96
C ILE A 269 -2.20 -11.88 17.36
N ARG A 270 -2.49 -10.60 17.49
CA ARG A 270 -1.51 -9.61 17.92
C ARG A 270 -0.99 -9.90 19.32
N LYS A 271 -1.89 -10.30 20.23
CA LYS A 271 -1.58 -10.56 21.63
C LYS A 271 -1.07 -11.97 21.85
N PHE A 272 -1.74 -12.95 21.28
CA PHE A 272 -1.56 -14.36 21.61
C PHE A 272 -0.94 -15.20 20.49
N GLY A 273 -0.89 -14.69 19.26
CA GLY A 273 -0.36 -15.42 18.12
C GLY A 273 1.15 -15.65 18.19
N SER A 274 1.58 -16.87 17.86
CA SER A 274 3.00 -17.20 17.66
C SER A 274 3.59 -16.42 16.46
N GLN A 275 4.92 -16.34 16.38
CA GLN A 275 5.59 -15.71 15.23
C GLN A 275 5.22 -16.40 13.91
N GLY A 276 5.13 -17.75 13.91
CA GLY A 276 4.72 -18.51 12.74
C GLY A 276 3.29 -18.18 12.29
N GLN A 277 2.35 -18.07 13.25
CA GLN A 277 0.97 -17.66 12.97
C GLN A 277 0.88 -16.25 12.39
N LYS A 278 1.62 -15.29 12.96
CA LYS A 278 1.67 -13.92 12.47
C LYS A 278 2.20 -13.83 11.03
N ARG A 279 3.27 -14.58 10.71
CA ARG A 279 3.80 -14.67 9.34
C ARG A 279 2.81 -15.32 8.38
N THR A 280 2.16 -16.42 8.81
CA THR A 280 1.14 -17.07 7.96
C THR A 280 -0.06 -16.16 7.72
N ALA A 281 -0.52 -15.44 8.74
CA ALA A 281 -1.63 -14.49 8.59
C ALA A 281 -1.29 -13.34 7.65
N ALA A 282 -0.08 -12.76 7.75
CA ALA A 282 0.38 -11.71 6.85
C ALA A 282 0.45 -12.21 5.40
N LEU A 283 1.02 -13.40 5.17
CA LEU A 283 1.06 -14.03 3.84
C LEU A 283 -0.35 -14.28 3.32
N SER A 284 -1.25 -14.85 4.13
CA SER A 284 -2.64 -15.12 3.73
C SER A 284 -3.37 -13.83 3.35
N LEU A 285 -3.16 -12.74 4.10
CA LEU A 285 -3.73 -11.44 3.83
C LEU A 285 -3.29 -10.91 2.46
N LYS A 286 -1.99 -10.98 2.17
CA LYS A 286 -1.42 -10.49 0.90
C LYS A 286 -1.89 -11.32 -0.30
N LEU A 287 -2.01 -12.62 -0.15
CA LEU A 287 -2.57 -13.49 -1.20
C LEU A 287 -4.07 -13.22 -1.42
N ALA A 288 -4.84 -13.00 -0.35
CA ALA A 288 -6.24 -12.61 -0.45
C ALA A 288 -6.41 -11.25 -1.13
N GLU A 289 -5.49 -10.31 -0.88
CA GLU A 289 -5.42 -9.02 -1.57
C GLU A 289 -5.20 -9.17 -3.07
N ILE A 290 -4.24 -10.00 -3.52
CA ILE A 290 -4.00 -10.26 -4.95
C ILE A 290 -5.29 -10.75 -5.62
N GLU A 291 -5.95 -11.74 -5.01
CA GLU A 291 -7.18 -12.31 -5.55
C GLU A 291 -8.31 -11.28 -5.62
N LEU A 292 -8.46 -10.48 -4.57
CA LEU A 292 -9.46 -9.41 -4.55
C LEU A 292 -9.18 -8.32 -5.59
N VAL A 293 -7.92 -7.90 -5.71
CA VAL A 293 -7.51 -6.91 -6.72
C VAL A 293 -7.77 -7.45 -8.12
N LYS A 294 -7.36 -8.70 -8.42
CA LYS A 294 -7.60 -9.37 -9.70
C LYS A 294 -9.10 -9.36 -10.06
N GLU A 295 -9.95 -9.71 -9.10
CA GLU A 295 -11.41 -9.70 -9.30
C GLU A 295 -11.94 -8.29 -9.61
N LYS A 296 -11.51 -7.28 -8.83
CA LYS A 296 -12.01 -5.90 -8.96
C LYS A 296 -11.57 -5.19 -10.23
N ILE A 297 -10.34 -5.46 -10.71
CA ILE A 297 -9.80 -4.81 -11.93
C ILE A 297 -10.02 -5.65 -13.20
N GLU A 298 -10.50 -6.88 -13.09
CA GLU A 298 -10.64 -7.85 -14.18
C GLU A 298 -9.33 -8.01 -15.00
N ASP A 299 -8.21 -7.99 -14.28
CA ASP A 299 -6.85 -8.10 -14.82
C ASP A 299 -5.91 -8.55 -13.69
N TYR A 300 -4.66 -8.87 -14.01
CA TYR A 300 -3.67 -9.22 -13.00
C TYR A 300 -2.96 -7.96 -12.47
N PRO A 301 -2.81 -7.79 -11.14
CA PRO A 301 -1.94 -6.75 -10.59
C PRO A 301 -0.48 -7.07 -10.89
N ILE A 302 0.41 -6.10 -10.72
CA ILE A 302 1.86 -6.29 -10.71
C ILE A 302 2.27 -6.63 -9.29
N LEU A 303 3.10 -7.66 -9.13
CA LEU A 303 3.60 -8.07 -7.82
C LEU A 303 5.04 -7.60 -7.59
N LEU A 304 5.27 -7.00 -6.45
CA LEU A 304 6.60 -6.66 -5.96
C LEU A 304 6.90 -7.50 -4.72
N LEU A 305 7.91 -8.34 -4.78
CA LEU A 305 8.30 -9.25 -3.69
C LEU A 305 9.67 -8.85 -3.18
N ASP A 306 9.72 -8.16 -2.02
CA ASP A 306 10.97 -7.66 -1.43
C ASP A 306 11.52 -8.62 -0.39
N ASP A 307 12.48 -9.47 -0.77
CA ASP A 307 13.18 -10.45 0.08
C ASP A 307 12.24 -11.38 0.88
N VAL A 308 11.07 -11.69 0.31
CA VAL A 308 10.00 -12.43 1.02
C VAL A 308 10.39 -13.90 1.23
N PHE A 309 11.14 -14.49 0.30
CA PHE A 309 11.47 -15.92 0.35
C PHE A 309 12.34 -16.27 1.56
N SER A 310 13.23 -15.38 1.99
CA SER A 310 14.06 -15.55 3.18
C SER A 310 13.25 -15.65 4.50
N GLU A 311 12.02 -15.14 4.50
CA GLU A 311 11.12 -15.12 5.66
C GLU A 311 10.18 -16.35 5.72
N LEU A 312 10.10 -17.15 4.65
CA LEU A 312 9.15 -18.23 4.49
C LEU A 312 9.84 -19.60 4.53
N ASP A 313 9.19 -20.60 5.15
CA ASP A 313 9.57 -21.99 4.99
C ASP A 313 9.21 -22.52 3.60
N LYS A 314 9.79 -23.67 3.21
CA LYS A 314 9.61 -24.27 1.88
C LYS A 314 8.14 -24.48 1.50
N LYS A 315 7.29 -24.85 2.46
CA LYS A 315 5.86 -25.06 2.17
C LYS A 315 5.15 -23.77 1.78
N ARG A 316 5.44 -22.68 2.51
CA ARG A 316 4.86 -21.36 2.22
C ARG A 316 5.46 -20.74 0.95
N GLN A 317 6.76 -20.97 0.71
CA GLN A 317 7.40 -20.58 -0.55
C GLN A 317 6.70 -21.21 -1.75
N ASN A 318 6.51 -22.54 -1.76
CA ASN A 318 5.82 -23.23 -2.85
C ASN A 318 4.40 -22.72 -3.03
N PHE A 319 3.64 -22.54 -1.95
CA PHE A 319 2.29 -22.02 -2.04
C PHE A 319 2.26 -20.61 -2.66
N LEU A 320 3.17 -19.72 -2.26
CA LEU A 320 3.30 -18.39 -2.86
C LEU A 320 3.63 -18.47 -4.35
N LEU A 321 4.60 -19.33 -4.74
CA LEU A 321 5.03 -19.48 -6.13
C LEU A 321 3.91 -20.00 -7.03
N ASP A 322 3.08 -20.94 -6.54
CA ASP A 322 1.94 -21.46 -7.28
C ASP A 322 0.88 -20.35 -7.54
N GLU A 323 0.60 -19.53 -6.54
CA GLU A 323 -0.40 -18.45 -6.62
C GLU A 323 0.01 -17.29 -7.55
N ILE A 324 1.32 -17.06 -7.72
CA ILE A 324 1.84 -15.94 -8.52
C ILE A 324 2.24 -16.31 -9.94
N SER A 325 2.03 -17.56 -10.37
CA SER A 325 2.53 -18.10 -11.65
C SER A 325 2.07 -17.33 -12.90
N ASP A 326 0.89 -16.72 -12.85
CA ASP A 326 0.27 -16.01 -13.97
C ASP A 326 0.45 -14.47 -13.93
N VAL A 327 1.12 -13.95 -12.91
CA VAL A 327 1.24 -12.51 -12.64
C VAL A 327 2.65 -12.04 -13.00
N GLN A 328 2.80 -10.82 -13.53
CA GLN A 328 4.13 -10.23 -13.60
C GLN A 328 4.64 -9.95 -12.20
N SER A 329 5.73 -10.61 -11.84
CA SER A 329 6.37 -10.50 -10.54
C SER A 329 7.77 -9.90 -10.67
N ILE A 330 8.09 -8.94 -9.80
CA ILE A 330 9.42 -8.36 -9.65
C ILE A 330 9.90 -8.76 -8.25
N ILE A 331 10.86 -9.68 -8.22
CA ILE A 331 11.28 -10.40 -7.02
C ILE A 331 12.71 -10.00 -6.68
N THR A 332 12.94 -9.61 -5.44
CA THR A 332 14.30 -9.39 -4.92
C THR A 332 14.68 -10.51 -3.96
N CYS A 333 15.94 -10.95 -4.01
CA CYS A 333 16.50 -11.96 -3.12
C CYS A 333 18.01 -11.75 -2.93
N THR A 334 18.56 -12.35 -1.89
CA THR A 334 20.01 -12.34 -1.64
C THR A 334 20.74 -13.45 -2.40
N GLY A 335 20.08 -14.59 -2.62
CA GLY A 335 20.59 -15.76 -3.35
C GLY A 335 19.50 -16.36 -4.22
N LEU A 336 19.89 -17.33 -5.07
CA LEU A 336 18.98 -17.99 -6.03
C LEU A 336 18.61 -19.41 -5.59
N GLU A 337 19.19 -19.91 -4.49
CA GLU A 337 19.09 -21.31 -4.07
C GLU A 337 17.63 -21.76 -3.92
N ASP A 338 16.83 -21.00 -3.19
CA ASP A 338 15.41 -21.32 -2.95
C ASP A 338 14.59 -21.37 -4.25
N LEU A 339 14.86 -20.44 -5.19
CA LEU A 339 14.14 -20.37 -6.45
C LEU A 339 14.52 -21.52 -7.39
N ILE A 340 15.83 -21.87 -7.41
CA ILE A 340 16.35 -22.98 -8.21
C ILE A 340 15.84 -24.31 -7.66
N GLU A 341 15.89 -24.53 -6.35
CA GLU A 341 15.39 -25.74 -5.70
C GLU A 341 13.90 -25.96 -5.98
N ASN A 342 13.09 -24.91 -5.98
CA ASN A 342 11.67 -24.95 -6.26
C ASN A 342 11.34 -24.95 -7.76
N ARG A 343 12.35 -24.97 -8.65
CA ARG A 343 12.18 -24.95 -10.12
C ARG A 343 11.27 -23.81 -10.58
N PHE A 344 11.37 -22.65 -9.94
CA PHE A 344 10.55 -21.50 -10.29
C PHE A 344 10.89 -20.99 -11.69
N PRO A 345 9.91 -20.78 -12.58
CA PRO A 345 10.18 -20.30 -13.92
C PRO A 345 10.69 -18.86 -13.89
N ILE A 346 11.94 -18.65 -14.30
CA ILE A 346 12.57 -17.33 -14.37
C ILE A 346 12.47 -16.82 -15.80
N ASP A 347 11.84 -15.66 -16.00
CA ASP A 347 11.77 -15.01 -17.30
C ASP A 347 13.01 -14.14 -17.54
N LYS A 348 13.37 -13.31 -16.55
CA LYS A 348 14.62 -12.54 -16.56
C LYS A 348 15.32 -12.57 -15.22
N LEU A 349 16.64 -12.65 -15.30
CA LEU A 349 17.53 -12.65 -14.15
C LEU A 349 18.44 -11.41 -14.21
N TYR A 350 18.60 -10.74 -13.06
CA TYR A 350 19.41 -9.52 -12.94
C TYR A 350 20.28 -9.56 -11.70
N TYR A 351 21.56 -9.28 -11.88
CA TYR A 351 22.49 -9.07 -10.78
C TYR A 351 22.52 -7.59 -10.40
N VAL A 352 22.45 -7.29 -9.11
CA VAL A 352 22.38 -5.92 -8.58
C VAL A 352 23.58 -5.66 -7.67
N GLU A 353 24.41 -4.70 -8.03
CA GLU A 353 25.57 -4.28 -7.26
C GLU A 353 25.79 -2.76 -7.35
N GLY A 354 25.90 -2.09 -6.19
CA GLY A 354 26.21 -0.66 -6.10
C GLY A 354 25.28 0.27 -6.88
N GLY A 355 24.00 -0.08 -7.05
CA GLY A 355 23.05 0.69 -7.85
C GLY A 355 23.21 0.49 -9.37
N LYS A 356 23.90 -0.55 -9.79
CA LYS A 356 23.96 -1.02 -11.18
C LYS A 356 23.23 -2.35 -11.30
N ILE A 357 22.63 -2.58 -12.46
CA ILE A 357 21.90 -3.81 -12.77
C ILE A 357 22.47 -4.38 -14.06
N GLU A 358 22.92 -5.63 -13.98
CA GLU A 358 23.47 -6.39 -15.09
C GLU A 358 22.56 -7.59 -15.39
N CYS A 359 22.39 -7.88 -16.67
CA CYS A 359 21.70 -9.10 -17.12
C CYS A 359 22.82 -10.13 -17.41
N PRO A 360 22.94 -11.20 -16.62
CA PRO A 360 23.99 -12.21 -16.80
C PRO A 360 23.81 -13.02 -18.08
#